data_373ce95c20a153299022576a160f29ea
#
_entry.id   373ce95c20a153299022576a160f29ea
#
_cell.length_a   1.000
_cell.length_b   1.000
_cell.length_c   1.000
_cell.angle_alpha   90.00
_cell.angle_beta   90.00
_cell.angle_gamma   90.00
#
_symmetry.space_group_name_H-M   'P 1'
#
loop_
_entity.id
_entity.type
_entity.pdbx_description
1 polymer ?
#
loop_
_entity_poly.entity_id
_entity_poly.type
_entity_poly.pdbx_seq_one_letter_code
_entity_poly.pdbx_strand_id
1 'polypeptide(L)'
;MVALRELEEVYAEARRDPEFEARLSILLRDFAGRPTPLYFAERLTEHFGGAQIFLKREDLLHTGAHKINNAIGQALLAQRMGKPRLIAETGAGQHGVATATVAARFGFKCDIYMGEEDTVRQSLNVFRMRLLGARVIPVSSGSKTLKDATNEAMRDWVTNVRDTHYIIGSVVGPHPFPSMVRDFHAVTGQEAREQILQQTGKLPDVCIACVGGGSNAMGIFHPFVNDKDVKLIGVEAAGDGLDTPRHAAPLSRGSKGVLHGSLSYIMQDQWGQITEAHSISAGLDYPGVGPEHSFLKESGRAQYVGATDADALEALQLLCSIEGILPALESSHALAHLKELAPKMSKDQTIIVNLSGRGDKDINTVRTALGDA
;
A
#
# COMPACT_ATOMS: atom_id res chain seq x y z
N MET A 1 2.33 9.60 -23.75
CA MET A 1 1.49 8.67 -24.59
C MET A 1 2.29 7.48 -25.07
N VAL A 2 3.52 7.63 -25.63
CA VAL A 2 4.34 6.49 -26.11
C VAL A 2 4.64 5.51 -24.98
N ALA A 3 5.14 6.00 -23.85
CA ALA A 3 5.48 5.16 -22.69
C ALA A 3 4.30 4.35 -22.15
N LEU A 4 3.10 4.95 -22.10
CA LEU A 4 1.90 4.26 -21.62
C LEU A 4 1.43 3.17 -22.58
N ARG A 5 1.51 3.40 -23.91
CA ARG A 5 1.14 2.39 -24.91
C ARG A 5 2.10 1.21 -24.88
N GLU A 6 3.42 1.46 -24.84
CA GLU A 6 4.42 0.41 -24.70
C GLU A 6 4.15 -0.46 -23.48
N LEU A 7 3.86 0.17 -22.32
CA LEU A 7 3.57 -0.54 -21.07
C LEU A 7 2.27 -1.33 -21.16
N GLU A 8 1.22 -0.74 -21.73
CA GLU A 8 -0.09 -1.39 -21.90
C GLU A 8 0.01 -2.64 -22.79
N GLU A 9 0.70 -2.53 -23.93
CA GLU A 9 0.91 -3.64 -24.86
C GLU A 9 1.69 -4.78 -24.20
N VAL A 10 2.84 -4.48 -23.59
CA VAL A 10 3.69 -5.48 -22.92
C VAL A 10 2.97 -6.12 -21.73
N TYR A 11 2.21 -5.33 -20.95
CA TYR A 11 1.44 -5.86 -19.84
C TYR A 11 0.29 -6.78 -20.33
N ALA A 12 -0.42 -6.39 -21.39
CA ALA A 12 -1.47 -7.21 -21.98
C ALA A 12 -0.96 -8.55 -22.53
N GLU A 13 0.25 -8.55 -23.13
CA GLU A 13 0.94 -9.75 -23.57
C GLU A 13 1.36 -10.62 -22.38
N ALA A 14 2.02 -10.02 -21.37
CA ALA A 14 2.53 -10.74 -20.20
C ALA A 14 1.42 -11.48 -19.45
N ARG A 15 0.23 -10.90 -19.32
CA ARG A 15 -0.94 -11.53 -18.68
C ARG A 15 -1.44 -12.81 -19.40
N ARG A 16 -1.07 -13.02 -20.65
CA ARG A 16 -1.47 -14.17 -21.46
C ARG A 16 -0.34 -15.18 -21.65
N ASP A 17 0.82 -14.85 -21.12
CA ASP A 17 2.05 -15.63 -21.28
C ASP A 17 2.25 -16.56 -20.07
N PRO A 18 2.04 -17.89 -20.23
CA PRO A 18 2.23 -18.83 -19.14
C PRO A 18 3.65 -18.87 -18.58
N GLU A 19 4.66 -18.54 -19.39
CA GLU A 19 6.05 -18.47 -18.93
C GLU A 19 6.27 -17.28 -18.00
N PHE A 20 5.69 -16.13 -18.31
CA PHE A 20 5.71 -14.96 -17.42
C PHE A 20 5.02 -15.27 -16.09
N GLU A 21 3.85 -15.90 -16.12
CA GLU A 21 3.08 -16.27 -14.92
C GLU A 21 3.85 -17.28 -14.07
N ALA A 22 4.41 -18.31 -14.67
CA ALA A 22 5.23 -19.30 -13.98
C ALA A 22 6.45 -18.67 -13.30
N ARG A 23 7.15 -17.78 -14.01
CA ARG A 23 8.30 -17.07 -13.45
C ARG A 23 7.91 -16.12 -12.32
N LEU A 24 6.81 -15.39 -12.45
CA LEU A 24 6.27 -14.53 -11.40
C LEU A 24 5.92 -15.37 -10.15
N SER A 25 5.24 -16.49 -10.32
CA SER A 25 4.85 -17.40 -9.24
C SER A 25 6.06 -17.97 -8.50
N ILE A 26 7.12 -18.38 -9.20
CA ILE A 26 8.37 -18.84 -8.60
C ILE A 26 9.01 -17.74 -7.75
N LEU A 27 9.08 -16.51 -8.27
CA LEU A 27 9.68 -15.38 -7.54
C LEU A 27 8.84 -14.97 -6.33
N LEU A 28 7.53 -14.99 -6.45
CA LEU A 28 6.63 -14.73 -5.32
C LEU A 28 6.80 -15.79 -4.23
N ARG A 29 6.97 -17.06 -4.58
CA ARG A 29 7.19 -18.15 -3.63
C ARG A 29 8.60 -18.12 -3.01
N ASP A 30 9.64 -18.16 -3.86
CA ASP A 30 11.01 -18.46 -3.42
C ASP A 30 11.79 -17.20 -3.01
N PHE A 31 11.39 -16.02 -3.50
CA PHE A 31 12.06 -14.77 -3.21
C PHE A 31 11.23 -13.84 -2.31
N ALA A 32 9.92 -13.70 -2.54
CA ALA A 32 9.06 -12.90 -1.69
C ALA A 32 8.58 -13.63 -0.43
N GLY A 33 8.56 -14.97 -0.42
CA GLY A 33 8.15 -15.77 0.74
C GLY A 33 6.65 -16.04 0.83
N ARG A 34 5.97 -16.14 -0.33
CA ARG A 34 4.54 -16.46 -0.38
C ARG A 34 4.29 -17.99 -0.34
N PRO A 35 3.08 -18.46 0.10
CA PRO A 35 1.97 -17.65 0.62
C PRO A 35 2.26 -17.08 2.02
N THR A 36 1.76 -15.86 2.29
CA THR A 36 1.81 -15.33 3.65
C THR A 36 0.70 -15.96 4.51
N PRO A 37 0.92 -16.17 5.82
CA PRO A 37 -0.10 -16.74 6.68
C PRO A 37 -1.35 -15.86 6.81
N LEU A 38 -2.50 -16.48 6.95
CA LEU A 38 -3.70 -15.90 7.53
C LEU A 38 -3.73 -16.34 8.99
N TYR A 39 -3.33 -15.46 9.89
CA TYR A 39 -3.14 -15.72 11.31
C TYR A 39 -4.41 -15.41 12.10
N PHE A 40 -4.92 -16.39 12.83
CA PHE A 40 -6.01 -16.15 13.81
C PHE A 40 -5.44 -15.43 15.03
N ALA A 41 -5.87 -14.19 15.25
CA ALA A 41 -5.44 -13.35 16.36
C ALA A 41 -6.33 -13.64 17.57
N GLU A 42 -6.03 -14.72 18.29
CA GLU A 42 -6.85 -15.25 19.37
C GLU A 42 -7.02 -14.25 20.52
N ARG A 43 -5.91 -13.68 21.00
CA ARG A 43 -5.94 -12.71 22.11
C ARG A 43 -6.59 -11.39 21.73
N LEU A 44 -6.41 -10.96 20.47
CA LEU A 44 -7.08 -9.76 19.95
C LEU A 44 -8.60 -9.99 19.83
N THR A 45 -8.99 -11.19 19.40
CA THR A 45 -10.40 -11.64 19.37
C THR A 45 -11.02 -11.64 20.75
N GLU A 46 -10.34 -12.20 21.75
CA GLU A 46 -10.78 -12.20 23.13
C GLU A 46 -10.88 -10.78 23.71
N HIS A 47 -9.90 -9.92 23.41
CA HIS A 47 -9.84 -8.54 23.90
C HIS A 47 -11.05 -7.71 23.46
N PHE A 48 -11.41 -7.76 22.17
CA PHE A 48 -12.55 -6.99 21.66
C PHE A 48 -13.89 -7.68 21.91
N GLY A 49 -13.91 -9.01 22.03
CA GLY A 49 -15.15 -9.79 21.99
C GLY A 49 -15.84 -9.69 20.62
N GLY A 50 -16.94 -10.39 20.40
CA GLY A 50 -17.65 -10.38 19.10
C GLY A 50 -16.91 -11.18 18.02
N ALA A 51 -16.67 -10.60 16.86
CA ALA A 51 -16.14 -11.32 15.69
C ALA A 51 -14.74 -11.91 15.89
N GLN A 52 -14.48 -13.03 15.21
CA GLN A 52 -13.15 -13.63 15.11
C GLN A 52 -12.26 -12.77 14.19
N ILE A 53 -11.05 -12.46 14.64
CA ILE A 53 -10.12 -11.57 13.94
C ILE A 53 -8.97 -12.37 13.34
N PHE A 54 -8.78 -12.23 12.05
CA PHE A 54 -7.68 -12.82 11.29
C PHE A 54 -6.80 -11.73 10.69
N LEU A 55 -5.48 -11.92 10.76
CA LEU A 55 -4.49 -11.01 10.20
C LEU A 55 -3.85 -11.64 8.96
N LYS A 56 -3.99 -11.02 7.79
CA LYS A 56 -3.23 -11.41 6.60
C LYS A 56 -1.83 -10.79 6.70
N ARG A 57 -0.81 -11.64 6.92
CA ARG A 57 0.53 -11.30 7.38
C ARG A 57 1.47 -10.88 6.25
N GLU A 58 1.14 -9.78 5.51
CA GLU A 58 2.02 -9.23 4.47
C GLU A 58 3.29 -8.58 5.05
N ASP A 59 3.33 -8.33 6.35
CA ASP A 59 4.50 -7.89 7.12
C ASP A 59 5.64 -8.92 7.14
N LEU A 60 5.35 -10.21 6.89
CA LEU A 60 6.32 -11.30 6.84
C LEU A 60 6.99 -11.47 5.47
N LEU A 61 6.54 -10.75 4.47
CA LEU A 61 7.18 -10.79 3.14
C LEU A 61 8.61 -10.28 3.17
N HIS A 62 9.42 -10.75 2.25
CA HIS A 62 10.72 -10.16 1.97
C HIS A 62 10.58 -8.64 1.78
N THR A 63 11.49 -7.87 2.35
CA THR A 63 11.45 -6.40 2.53
C THR A 63 10.54 -5.89 3.66
N GLY A 64 9.64 -6.71 4.19
CA GLY A 64 8.78 -6.39 5.34
C GLY A 64 7.46 -5.70 5.02
N ALA A 65 6.99 -5.76 3.76
CA ALA A 65 5.71 -5.21 3.35
C ALA A 65 5.24 -5.78 1.99
N HIS A 66 3.95 -5.60 1.70
CA HIS A 66 3.28 -6.02 0.46
C HIS A 66 3.91 -5.48 -0.83
N LYS A 67 4.68 -4.40 -0.79
CA LYS A 67 5.24 -3.70 -1.95
C LYS A 67 6.09 -4.59 -2.87
N ILE A 68 6.71 -5.62 -2.34
CA ILE A 68 7.55 -6.55 -3.10
C ILE A 68 6.77 -7.29 -4.19
N ASN A 69 5.48 -7.58 -3.96
CA ASN A 69 4.63 -8.27 -4.94
C ASN A 69 4.59 -7.51 -6.27
N ASN A 70 4.24 -6.24 -6.19
CA ASN A 70 4.17 -5.34 -7.36
C ASN A 70 5.56 -5.07 -7.96
N ALA A 71 6.58 -4.86 -7.12
CA ALA A 71 7.93 -4.58 -7.59
C ALA A 71 8.51 -5.73 -8.43
N ILE A 72 8.27 -6.99 -8.04
CA ILE A 72 8.66 -8.18 -8.81
C ILE A 72 7.94 -8.19 -10.17
N GLY A 73 6.62 -8.01 -10.19
CA GLY A 73 5.83 -8.01 -11.43
C GLY A 73 6.31 -6.94 -12.42
N GLN A 74 6.48 -5.71 -11.95
CA GLN A 74 6.94 -4.62 -12.80
C GLN A 74 8.42 -4.78 -13.23
N ALA A 75 9.29 -5.37 -12.39
CA ALA A 75 10.66 -5.66 -12.79
C ALA A 75 10.72 -6.71 -13.91
N LEU A 76 9.85 -7.72 -13.88
CA LEU A 76 9.72 -8.68 -14.98
C LEU A 76 9.24 -8.03 -16.28
N LEU A 77 8.30 -7.07 -16.19
CA LEU A 77 7.88 -6.28 -17.35
C LEU A 77 9.04 -5.43 -17.89
N ALA A 78 9.82 -4.80 -17.01
CA ALA A 78 11.01 -4.02 -17.41
C ALA A 78 12.04 -4.89 -18.15
N GLN A 79 12.28 -6.12 -17.69
CA GLN A 79 13.15 -7.09 -18.40
C GLN A 79 12.59 -7.41 -19.79
N ARG A 80 11.28 -7.67 -19.89
CA ARG A 80 10.61 -7.97 -21.17
C ARG A 80 10.70 -6.80 -22.15
N MET A 81 10.63 -5.56 -21.66
CA MET A 81 10.83 -4.34 -22.46
C MET A 81 12.30 -4.02 -22.77
N GLY A 82 13.26 -4.77 -22.20
CA GLY A 82 14.70 -4.51 -22.37
C GLY A 82 15.17 -3.20 -21.71
N LYS A 83 14.47 -2.70 -20.68
CA LYS A 83 14.86 -1.47 -19.97
C LYS A 83 16.00 -1.76 -18.98
N PRO A 84 17.16 -1.11 -19.09
CA PRO A 84 18.30 -1.34 -18.18
C PRO A 84 18.20 -0.56 -16.86
N ARG A 85 17.25 0.37 -16.73
CA ARG A 85 17.11 1.25 -15.57
C ARG A 85 15.71 1.23 -15.02
N LEU A 86 15.62 1.15 -13.69
CA LEU A 86 14.37 1.31 -12.92
C LEU A 86 14.39 2.62 -12.16
N ILE A 87 13.25 3.28 -12.09
CA ILE A 87 13.01 4.40 -11.19
C ILE A 87 11.75 4.15 -10.37
N ALA A 88 11.68 4.75 -9.19
CA ALA A 88 10.48 4.73 -8.35
C ALA A 88 10.38 6.00 -7.51
N GLU A 89 9.18 6.31 -7.05
CA GLU A 89 8.92 7.24 -5.96
C GLU A 89 8.80 6.48 -4.64
N THR A 90 9.00 7.17 -3.53
CA THR A 90 8.70 6.59 -2.21
C THR A 90 8.47 7.68 -1.17
N GLY A 91 7.55 7.44 -0.20
CA GLY A 91 7.34 8.25 1.00
C GLY A 91 7.93 7.53 2.22
N ALA A 92 7.23 6.52 2.78
CA ALA A 92 7.72 5.71 3.90
C ALA A 92 9.00 4.89 3.60
N GLY A 93 9.46 4.87 2.35
CA GLY A 93 10.65 4.14 1.95
C GLY A 93 10.41 2.67 1.59
N GLN A 94 9.29 2.07 1.94
CA GLN A 94 9.04 0.64 1.70
C GLN A 94 8.96 0.29 0.21
N HIS A 95 8.35 1.14 -0.61
CA HIS A 95 8.33 0.95 -2.04
C HIS A 95 9.72 1.10 -2.66
N GLY A 96 10.47 2.12 -2.22
CA GLY A 96 11.86 2.32 -2.62
C GLY A 96 12.74 1.12 -2.28
N VAL A 97 12.62 0.56 -1.07
CA VAL A 97 13.34 -0.66 -0.67
C VAL A 97 12.95 -1.85 -1.54
N ALA A 98 11.65 -2.06 -1.81
CA ALA A 98 11.20 -3.14 -2.69
C ALA A 98 11.74 -2.98 -4.11
N THR A 99 11.73 -1.77 -4.67
CA THR A 99 12.28 -1.47 -6.01
C THR A 99 13.80 -1.66 -6.05
N ALA A 100 14.53 -1.16 -5.04
CA ALA A 100 15.98 -1.38 -4.94
C ALA A 100 16.31 -2.88 -4.83
N THR A 101 15.50 -3.64 -4.10
CA THR A 101 15.67 -5.10 -3.93
C THR A 101 15.53 -5.84 -5.26
N VAL A 102 14.49 -5.56 -6.04
CA VAL A 102 14.33 -6.20 -7.35
C VAL A 102 15.37 -5.70 -8.37
N ALA A 103 15.76 -4.42 -8.29
CA ALA A 103 16.82 -3.88 -9.12
C ALA A 103 18.15 -4.61 -8.88
N ALA A 104 18.55 -4.81 -7.63
CA ALA A 104 19.72 -5.59 -7.26
C ALA A 104 19.61 -7.05 -7.75
N ARG A 105 18.45 -7.69 -7.53
CA ARG A 105 18.19 -9.09 -7.91
C ARG A 105 18.31 -9.32 -9.42
N PHE A 106 17.89 -8.35 -10.24
CA PHE A 106 17.85 -8.48 -11.70
C PHE A 106 18.94 -7.72 -12.45
N GLY A 107 19.82 -7.00 -11.73
CA GLY A 107 20.95 -6.27 -12.33
C GLY A 107 20.58 -4.94 -12.99
N PHE A 108 19.50 -4.30 -12.56
CA PHE A 108 19.11 -2.98 -13.06
C PHE A 108 19.86 -1.84 -12.36
N LYS A 109 20.11 -0.75 -13.09
CA LYS A 109 20.39 0.55 -12.45
C LYS A 109 19.11 1.02 -11.77
N CYS A 110 19.22 1.65 -10.59
CA CYS A 110 18.06 2.04 -9.81
C CYS A 110 18.20 3.44 -9.22
N ASP A 111 17.22 4.30 -9.50
CA ASP A 111 17.11 5.64 -8.90
C ASP A 111 15.76 5.76 -8.18
N ILE A 112 15.81 6.18 -6.91
CA ILE A 112 14.61 6.32 -6.07
C ILE A 112 14.43 7.80 -5.72
N TYR A 113 13.31 8.37 -6.13
CA TYR A 113 12.88 9.72 -5.77
C TYR A 113 12.16 9.70 -4.42
N MET A 114 12.60 10.55 -3.50
CA MET A 114 12.03 10.63 -2.16
C MET A 114 12.00 12.08 -1.71
N GLY A 115 10.90 12.53 -1.11
CA GLY A 115 10.82 13.87 -0.56
C GLY A 115 11.92 14.12 0.48
N GLU A 116 12.48 15.32 0.51
CA GLU A 116 13.57 15.67 1.42
C GLU A 116 13.19 15.44 2.88
N GLU A 117 11.95 15.80 3.27
CA GLU A 117 11.42 15.53 4.62
C GLU A 117 11.30 14.04 4.92
N ASP A 118 10.83 13.26 3.93
CA ASP A 118 10.71 11.81 4.05
C ASP A 118 12.08 11.12 4.18
N THR A 119 13.13 11.66 3.53
CA THR A 119 14.50 11.11 3.66
C THR A 119 15.02 11.21 5.09
N VAL A 120 14.61 12.20 5.84
CA VAL A 120 14.98 12.39 7.26
C VAL A 120 14.12 11.47 8.13
N ARG A 121 12.80 11.54 7.98
CA ARG A 121 11.84 10.73 8.76
C ARG A 121 12.12 9.21 8.64
N GLN A 122 12.55 8.77 7.48
CA GLN A 122 12.75 7.36 7.11
C GLN A 122 14.20 7.02 6.74
N SER A 123 15.14 7.61 7.46
CA SER A 123 16.59 7.46 7.20
C SER A 123 17.07 6.01 7.18
N LEU A 124 16.46 5.12 7.97
CA LEU A 124 16.76 3.68 7.96
C LEU A 124 16.47 3.05 6.60
N ASN A 125 15.33 3.37 5.99
CA ASN A 125 15.00 2.87 4.65
C ASN A 125 15.88 3.51 3.56
N VAL A 126 16.28 4.78 3.72
CA VAL A 126 17.27 5.41 2.83
C VAL A 126 18.58 4.64 2.85
N PHE A 127 19.06 4.27 4.03
CA PHE A 127 20.27 3.47 4.17
C PHE A 127 20.13 2.08 3.53
N ARG A 128 18.99 1.40 3.75
CA ARG A 128 18.69 0.09 3.12
C ARG A 128 18.70 0.18 1.59
N MET A 129 18.08 1.21 1.00
CA MET A 129 18.09 1.41 -0.46
C MET A 129 19.50 1.59 -1.01
N ARG A 130 20.35 2.36 -0.31
CA ARG A 130 21.76 2.56 -0.68
C ARG A 130 22.58 1.27 -0.58
N LEU A 131 22.37 0.46 0.48
CA LEU A 131 23.01 -0.86 0.61
C LEU A 131 22.62 -1.82 -0.53
N LEU A 132 21.41 -1.69 -1.06
CA LEU A 132 20.91 -2.47 -2.20
C LEU A 132 21.43 -1.91 -3.56
N GLY A 133 22.26 -0.88 -3.54
CA GLY A 133 22.88 -0.29 -4.73
C GLY A 133 22.03 0.78 -5.43
N ALA A 134 20.89 1.18 -4.88
CA ALA A 134 20.09 2.25 -5.45
C ALA A 134 20.63 3.63 -5.08
N ARG A 135 20.49 4.58 -6.00
CA ARG A 135 20.72 6.00 -5.75
C ARG A 135 19.41 6.63 -5.25
N VAL A 136 19.41 7.19 -4.05
CA VAL A 136 18.28 7.94 -3.50
C VAL A 136 18.45 9.42 -3.85
N ILE A 137 17.45 9.98 -4.54
CA ILE A 137 17.43 11.37 -5.03
C ILE A 137 16.42 12.15 -4.16
N PRO A 138 16.91 13.05 -3.27
CA PRO A 138 16.02 13.90 -2.49
C PRO A 138 15.29 14.91 -3.39
N VAL A 139 13.99 15.10 -3.18
CA VAL A 139 13.16 16.08 -3.87
C VAL A 139 12.86 17.22 -2.90
N SER A 140 13.39 18.40 -3.20
CA SER A 140 13.29 19.60 -2.36
C SER A 140 12.21 20.59 -2.82
N SER A 141 11.48 20.28 -3.89
CA SER A 141 10.36 21.10 -4.40
C SER A 141 9.03 20.77 -3.71
N GLY A 142 8.11 21.74 -3.72
CA GLY A 142 6.76 21.57 -3.19
C GLY A 142 6.71 21.28 -1.70
N SER A 143 5.86 20.33 -1.30
CA SER A 143 5.74 19.85 0.09
C SER A 143 6.89 18.96 0.56
N LYS A 144 7.83 18.63 -0.34
CA LYS A 144 9.00 17.76 -0.06
C LYS A 144 8.63 16.36 0.44
N THR A 145 7.46 15.86 0.04
CA THR A 145 6.89 14.57 0.43
C THR A 145 6.61 13.68 -0.79
N LEU A 146 5.93 12.56 -0.59
CA LEU A 146 5.60 11.56 -1.61
C LEU A 146 4.99 12.15 -2.89
N LYS A 147 4.10 13.17 -2.78
CA LYS A 147 3.46 13.80 -3.95
C LYS A 147 4.50 14.37 -4.93
N ASP A 148 5.49 15.09 -4.41
CA ASP A 148 6.50 15.73 -5.24
C ASP A 148 7.56 14.73 -5.74
N ALA A 149 7.86 13.70 -4.96
CA ALA A 149 8.67 12.57 -5.41
C ALA A 149 8.02 11.86 -6.62
N THR A 150 6.69 11.68 -6.60
CA THR A 150 5.91 11.12 -7.73
C THR A 150 6.01 12.01 -8.97
N ASN A 151 5.91 13.33 -8.81
CA ASN A 151 6.05 14.28 -9.92
C ASN A 151 7.42 14.17 -10.59
N GLU A 152 8.51 14.10 -9.80
CA GLU A 152 9.87 13.99 -10.35
C GLU A 152 10.12 12.65 -11.03
N ALA A 153 9.65 11.55 -10.41
CA ALA A 153 9.74 10.23 -11.04
C ALA A 153 9.02 10.19 -12.40
N MET A 154 7.82 10.76 -12.48
CA MET A 154 7.09 10.85 -13.76
C MET A 154 7.80 11.71 -14.81
N ARG A 155 8.42 12.84 -14.41
CA ARG A 155 9.21 13.68 -15.33
C ARG A 155 10.42 12.94 -15.89
N ASP A 156 11.17 12.26 -15.02
CA ASP A 156 12.30 11.43 -15.43
C ASP A 156 11.84 10.32 -16.38
N TRP A 157 10.78 9.60 -16.03
CA TRP A 157 10.26 8.51 -16.86
C TRP A 157 9.90 8.95 -18.28
N VAL A 158 9.13 10.01 -18.44
CA VAL A 158 8.70 10.47 -19.76
C VAL A 158 9.87 11.04 -20.57
N THR A 159 10.91 11.55 -19.91
CA THR A 159 12.13 12.04 -20.55
C THR A 159 13.00 10.88 -21.03
N ASN A 160 13.12 9.81 -20.24
CA ASN A 160 14.05 8.70 -20.46
C ASN A 160 13.32 7.37 -20.78
N VAL A 161 12.15 7.43 -21.38
CA VAL A 161 11.28 6.27 -21.62
C VAL A 161 11.95 5.14 -22.39
N ARG A 162 12.94 5.44 -23.23
CA ARG A 162 13.61 4.44 -24.10
C ARG A 162 14.38 3.39 -23.30
N ASP A 163 15.00 3.78 -22.21
CA ASP A 163 15.87 2.94 -21.39
C ASP A 163 15.44 2.80 -19.92
N THR A 164 14.34 3.45 -19.54
CA THR A 164 13.89 3.53 -18.17
C THR A 164 12.44 3.03 -18.02
N HIS A 165 12.22 2.17 -17.02
CA HIS A 165 10.87 1.81 -16.56
C HIS A 165 10.60 2.43 -15.19
N TYR A 166 9.42 3.05 -15.07
CA TYR A 166 8.94 3.58 -13.81
C TYR A 166 8.11 2.52 -13.08
N ILE A 167 8.64 2.03 -11.95
CA ILE A 167 7.91 1.15 -11.05
C ILE A 167 7.07 2.01 -10.11
N ILE A 168 5.79 2.19 -10.42
CA ILE A 168 4.87 2.94 -9.57
C ILE A 168 4.49 2.14 -8.32
N GLY A 169 4.45 2.81 -7.18
CA GLY A 169 4.29 2.14 -5.88
C GLY A 169 2.86 1.87 -5.43
N SER A 170 1.86 2.40 -6.14
CA SER A 170 0.46 2.23 -5.74
C SER A 170 -0.49 2.13 -6.94
N VAL A 171 -1.77 1.92 -6.67
CA VAL A 171 -2.86 1.83 -7.68
C VAL A 171 -3.29 3.22 -8.19
N VAL A 172 -2.33 4.12 -8.33
CA VAL A 172 -2.51 5.51 -8.80
C VAL A 172 -1.86 5.68 -10.16
N GLY A 173 -1.96 6.88 -10.73
CA GLY A 173 -1.35 7.17 -12.02
C GLY A 173 -2.25 6.83 -13.21
N PRO A 174 -1.78 7.12 -14.44
CA PRO A 174 -2.56 6.88 -15.66
C PRO A 174 -2.66 5.38 -15.96
N HIS A 175 -3.68 5.01 -16.75
CA HIS A 175 -3.75 3.65 -17.30
C HIS A 175 -2.45 3.29 -18.09
N PRO A 176 -1.87 2.07 -17.90
CA PRO A 176 -2.42 0.88 -17.25
C PRO A 176 -2.03 0.71 -15.77
N PHE A 177 -1.30 1.65 -15.16
CA PHE A 177 -0.74 1.49 -13.81
C PHE A 177 -1.75 1.01 -12.75
N PRO A 178 -2.95 1.62 -12.59
CA PRO A 178 -3.87 1.18 -11.53
C PRO A 178 -4.25 -0.30 -11.62
N SER A 179 -4.62 -0.76 -12.81
CA SER A 179 -5.00 -2.16 -13.03
C SER A 179 -3.81 -3.13 -12.91
N MET A 180 -2.66 -2.75 -13.44
CA MET A 180 -1.44 -3.54 -13.38
C MET A 180 -0.96 -3.75 -11.94
N VAL A 181 -0.90 -2.68 -11.15
CA VAL A 181 -0.48 -2.74 -9.73
C VAL A 181 -1.49 -3.55 -8.91
N ARG A 182 -2.80 -3.36 -9.16
CA ARG A 182 -3.85 -4.19 -8.54
C ARG A 182 -3.61 -5.67 -8.81
N ASP A 183 -3.41 -6.04 -10.07
CA ASP A 183 -3.30 -7.44 -10.47
C ASP A 183 -2.08 -8.10 -9.83
N PHE A 184 -0.94 -7.41 -9.72
CA PHE A 184 0.24 -7.92 -9.00
C PHE A 184 0.04 -8.01 -7.49
N HIS A 185 -0.88 -7.25 -6.91
CA HIS A 185 -1.23 -7.35 -5.48
C HIS A 185 -2.38 -8.31 -5.20
N ALA A 186 -3.17 -8.69 -6.20
CA ALA A 186 -4.37 -9.52 -6.01
C ALA A 186 -4.08 -10.89 -5.37
N VAL A 187 -2.85 -11.37 -5.47
CA VAL A 187 -2.38 -12.60 -4.80
C VAL A 187 -2.64 -12.58 -3.29
N THR A 188 -2.58 -11.40 -2.65
CA THR A 188 -2.88 -11.25 -1.21
C THR A 188 -4.30 -11.69 -0.88
N GLY A 189 -5.29 -11.22 -1.64
CA GLY A 189 -6.68 -11.56 -1.41
C GLY A 189 -7.04 -12.95 -1.93
N GLN A 190 -6.38 -13.44 -3.01
CA GLN A 190 -6.55 -14.82 -3.50
C GLN A 190 -6.15 -15.81 -2.41
N GLU A 191 -4.96 -15.66 -1.83
CA GLU A 191 -4.50 -16.48 -0.71
C GLU A 191 -5.41 -16.35 0.52
N ALA A 192 -5.79 -15.12 0.89
CA ALA A 192 -6.66 -14.90 2.03
C ALA A 192 -8.01 -15.61 1.88
N ARG A 193 -8.57 -15.61 0.65
CA ARG A 193 -9.81 -16.30 0.32
C ARG A 193 -9.69 -17.82 0.51
N GLU A 194 -8.64 -18.42 -0.01
CA GLU A 194 -8.39 -19.86 0.15
C GLU A 194 -8.16 -20.22 1.61
N GLN A 195 -7.33 -19.45 2.30
CA GLN A 195 -6.95 -19.71 3.69
C GLN A 195 -8.15 -19.58 4.65
N ILE A 196 -9.02 -18.57 4.48
CA ILE A 196 -10.18 -18.42 5.36
C ILE A 196 -11.21 -19.55 5.13
N LEU A 197 -11.40 -19.96 3.88
CA LEU A 197 -12.25 -21.12 3.56
C LEU A 197 -11.72 -22.41 4.18
N GLN A 198 -10.41 -22.61 4.17
CA GLN A 198 -9.77 -23.78 4.82
C GLN A 198 -9.92 -23.74 6.35
N GLN A 199 -9.82 -22.55 6.97
CA GLN A 199 -9.86 -22.41 8.44
C GLN A 199 -11.28 -22.38 9.02
N THR A 200 -12.25 -21.78 8.29
CA THR A 200 -13.59 -21.53 8.85
C THR A 200 -14.72 -22.18 8.04
N GLY A 201 -14.45 -22.68 6.86
CA GLY A 201 -15.46 -23.25 5.94
C GLY A 201 -16.30 -22.22 5.19
N LYS A 202 -16.09 -20.90 5.43
CA LYS A 202 -16.87 -19.81 4.83
C LYS A 202 -15.99 -18.62 4.44
N LEU A 203 -16.53 -17.73 3.59
CA LEU A 203 -15.90 -16.44 3.30
C LEU A 203 -15.96 -15.52 4.51
N PRO A 204 -15.07 -14.51 4.60
CA PRO A 204 -15.11 -13.57 5.71
C PRO A 204 -16.35 -12.67 5.62
N ASP A 205 -16.83 -12.21 6.76
CA ASP A 205 -17.91 -11.21 6.78
C ASP A 205 -17.37 -9.81 6.44
N VAL A 206 -16.11 -9.54 6.79
CA VAL A 206 -15.46 -8.23 6.54
C VAL A 206 -14.00 -8.39 6.16
N CYS A 207 -13.54 -7.61 5.16
CA CYS A 207 -12.13 -7.36 4.90
C CYS A 207 -11.81 -5.89 5.20
N ILE A 208 -10.76 -5.63 6.00
CA ILE A 208 -10.31 -4.30 6.38
C ILE A 208 -8.86 -4.09 5.90
N ALA A 209 -8.57 -2.91 5.36
CA ALA A 209 -7.21 -2.51 5.01
C ALA A 209 -7.05 -0.98 5.11
N CYS A 210 -5.84 -0.52 5.43
CA CYS A 210 -5.53 0.91 5.39
C CYS A 210 -5.46 1.42 3.95
N VAL A 211 -5.77 2.70 3.74
CA VAL A 211 -5.82 3.33 2.42
C VAL A 211 -5.05 4.66 2.44
N GLY A 212 -3.89 4.67 1.76
CA GLY A 212 -3.23 5.87 1.25
C GLY A 212 -3.47 5.92 -0.26
N GLY A 213 -2.47 5.64 -1.10
CA GLY A 213 -2.72 5.37 -2.52
C GLY A 213 -3.59 4.13 -2.76
N GLY A 214 -3.64 3.19 -1.81
CA GLY A 214 -4.61 2.10 -1.73
C GLY A 214 -4.17 0.75 -2.29
N SER A 215 -2.88 0.53 -2.59
CA SER A 215 -2.43 -0.72 -3.23
C SER A 215 -2.64 -1.97 -2.37
N ASN A 216 -2.37 -1.90 -1.07
CA ASN A 216 -2.60 -3.04 -0.16
C ASN A 216 -4.10 -3.37 -0.04
N ALA A 217 -4.93 -2.34 0.09
CA ALA A 217 -6.38 -2.51 0.17
C ALA A 217 -6.94 -3.10 -1.13
N MET A 218 -6.49 -2.61 -2.28
CA MET A 218 -6.93 -3.17 -3.56
C MET A 218 -6.48 -4.62 -3.74
N GLY A 219 -5.28 -4.95 -3.26
CA GLY A 219 -4.76 -6.32 -3.29
C GLY A 219 -5.64 -7.32 -2.53
N ILE A 220 -6.14 -6.94 -1.36
CA ILE A 220 -7.02 -7.82 -0.59
C ILE A 220 -8.48 -7.70 -1.04
N PHE A 221 -8.97 -6.53 -1.47
CA PHE A 221 -10.37 -6.31 -1.84
C PHE A 221 -10.74 -6.93 -3.18
N HIS A 222 -9.85 -6.83 -4.17
CA HIS A 222 -10.16 -7.20 -5.56
C HIS A 222 -10.71 -8.64 -5.70
N PRO A 223 -10.14 -9.68 -5.09
CA PRO A 223 -10.69 -11.04 -5.15
C PRO A 223 -12.05 -11.22 -4.47
N PHE A 224 -12.50 -10.27 -3.65
CA PHE A 224 -13.78 -10.28 -2.95
C PHE A 224 -14.81 -9.28 -3.53
N VAL A 225 -14.45 -8.52 -4.56
CA VAL A 225 -15.35 -7.48 -5.11
C VAL A 225 -16.71 -8.03 -5.55
N ASN A 226 -16.73 -9.25 -6.09
CA ASN A 226 -17.95 -9.89 -6.57
C ASN A 226 -18.74 -10.61 -5.44
N ASP A 227 -18.16 -10.82 -4.27
CA ASP A 227 -18.82 -11.44 -3.11
C ASP A 227 -19.57 -10.36 -2.33
N LYS A 228 -20.83 -10.11 -2.67
CA LYS A 228 -21.61 -8.99 -2.13
C LYS A 228 -21.83 -9.07 -0.62
N ASP A 229 -21.81 -10.27 -0.07
CA ASP A 229 -21.97 -10.52 1.37
C ASP A 229 -20.69 -10.22 2.18
N VAL A 230 -19.54 -10.12 1.51
CA VAL A 230 -18.28 -9.70 2.13
C VAL A 230 -18.19 -8.18 2.13
N LYS A 231 -18.22 -7.55 3.29
CA LYS A 231 -18.02 -6.09 3.43
C LYS A 231 -16.56 -5.73 3.21
N LEU A 232 -16.32 -4.65 2.47
CA LEU A 232 -14.97 -4.10 2.23
C LEU A 232 -14.87 -2.75 2.93
N ILE A 233 -13.93 -2.61 3.86
CA ILE A 233 -13.74 -1.38 4.63
C ILE A 233 -12.31 -0.87 4.45
N GLY A 234 -12.16 0.30 3.82
CA GLY A 234 -10.91 1.03 3.73
C GLY A 234 -10.78 2.02 4.88
N VAL A 235 -9.63 2.06 5.53
CA VAL A 235 -9.37 2.99 6.64
C VAL A 235 -8.32 4.00 6.19
N GLU A 236 -8.73 5.26 6.09
CA GLU A 236 -7.88 6.39 5.73
C GLU A 236 -7.25 7.03 6.98
N ALA A 237 -6.15 7.76 6.79
CA ALA A 237 -5.52 8.50 7.88
C ALA A 237 -6.32 9.80 8.17
N ALA A 238 -7.00 9.83 9.30
CA ALA A 238 -7.71 11.02 9.78
C ALA A 238 -6.78 12.04 10.48
N GLY A 239 -5.49 11.74 10.64
CA GLY A 239 -4.53 12.66 11.24
C GLY A 239 -4.97 13.17 12.61
N ASP A 240 -5.10 14.50 12.73
CA ASP A 240 -5.62 15.16 13.95
C ASP A 240 -7.17 15.16 14.03
N GLY A 241 -7.84 14.53 13.07
CA GLY A 241 -9.31 14.44 12.96
C GLY A 241 -9.82 14.92 11.60
N LEU A 242 -10.89 14.26 11.09
CA LEU A 242 -11.48 14.57 9.77
C LEU A 242 -12.07 15.99 9.65
N ASP A 243 -12.37 16.63 10.76
CA ASP A 243 -12.92 18.00 10.79
C ASP A 243 -11.81 19.07 10.94
N THR A 244 -10.54 18.66 10.94
CA THR A 244 -9.36 19.54 10.92
C THR A 244 -8.76 19.58 9.51
N PRO A 245 -7.90 20.55 9.18
CA PRO A 245 -7.18 20.54 7.90
C PRO A 245 -6.02 19.50 7.85
N ARG A 246 -5.72 18.84 8.96
CA ARG A 246 -4.57 17.94 9.11
C ARG A 246 -4.99 16.47 9.05
N HIS A 247 -5.29 15.97 7.84
CA HIS A 247 -5.62 14.59 7.56
C HIS A 247 -5.17 14.18 6.14
N ALA A 248 -5.22 12.90 5.81
CA ALA A 248 -4.94 12.33 4.48
C ALA A 248 -6.10 11.39 4.08
N ALA A 249 -7.33 11.92 4.07
CA ALA A 249 -8.55 11.14 3.87
C ALA A 249 -9.35 11.65 2.65
N PRO A 250 -8.81 11.49 1.41
CA PRO A 250 -9.47 12.00 0.20
C PRO A 250 -10.83 11.35 -0.07
N LEU A 251 -11.05 10.09 0.25
CA LEU A 251 -12.34 9.44 0.06
C LEU A 251 -13.39 9.94 1.07
N SER A 252 -12.98 10.25 2.30
CA SER A 252 -13.90 10.72 3.34
C SER A 252 -14.21 12.22 3.23
N ARG A 253 -13.22 13.06 2.86
CA ARG A 253 -13.31 14.53 2.90
C ARG A 253 -12.93 15.25 1.60
N GLY A 254 -12.31 14.57 0.65
CA GLY A 254 -11.89 15.15 -0.62
C GLY A 254 -13.01 15.29 -1.64
N SER A 255 -12.66 15.76 -2.81
CA SER A 255 -13.55 15.92 -3.96
C SER A 255 -12.93 15.30 -5.23
N LYS A 256 -13.74 15.15 -6.27
CA LYS A 256 -13.27 14.59 -7.56
C LYS A 256 -12.33 15.56 -8.25
N GLY A 257 -11.17 15.07 -8.69
CA GLY A 257 -10.18 15.84 -9.41
C GLY A 257 -9.14 14.96 -10.08
N VAL A 258 -8.19 15.57 -10.78
CA VAL A 258 -7.15 14.84 -11.49
C VAL A 258 -5.80 15.05 -10.80
N LEU A 259 -5.16 13.96 -10.40
CA LEU A 259 -3.82 13.97 -9.83
C LEU A 259 -3.00 12.84 -10.46
N HIS A 260 -1.74 13.10 -10.81
CA HIS A 260 -0.82 12.13 -11.40
C HIS A 260 -1.42 11.34 -12.59
N GLY A 261 -2.27 12.01 -13.41
CA GLY A 261 -2.83 11.43 -14.62
C GLY A 261 -4.03 10.51 -14.45
N SER A 262 -4.66 10.47 -13.27
CA SER A 262 -5.93 9.75 -13.04
C SER A 262 -6.99 10.64 -12.41
N LEU A 263 -8.26 10.42 -12.79
CA LEU A 263 -9.43 10.99 -12.15
C LEU A 263 -9.76 10.18 -10.89
N SER A 264 -9.81 10.85 -9.75
CA SER A 264 -9.99 10.19 -8.45
C SER A 264 -10.54 11.18 -7.42
N TYR A 265 -10.76 10.73 -6.18
CA TYR A 265 -10.92 11.63 -5.05
C TYR A 265 -9.55 12.15 -4.63
N ILE A 266 -9.46 13.47 -4.47
CA ILE A 266 -8.25 14.17 -4.06
C ILE A 266 -8.55 15.23 -3.01
N MET A 267 -7.56 15.56 -2.20
CA MET A 267 -7.62 16.70 -1.29
C MET A 267 -7.28 17.95 -2.08
N GLN A 268 -8.24 18.83 -2.28
CA GLN A 268 -8.08 20.09 -3.01
C GLN A 268 -8.97 21.19 -2.43
N ASP A 269 -8.54 22.42 -2.63
CA ASP A 269 -9.30 23.61 -2.27
C ASP A 269 -10.39 23.93 -3.32
N GLN A 270 -11.13 25.00 -3.09
CA GLN A 270 -12.19 25.46 -4.00
C GLN A 270 -11.68 25.87 -5.40
N TRP A 271 -10.38 26.09 -5.55
CA TRP A 271 -9.72 26.46 -6.80
C TRP A 271 -9.08 25.26 -7.52
N GLY A 272 -9.22 24.07 -6.95
CA GLY A 272 -8.63 22.85 -7.50
C GLY A 272 -7.13 22.70 -7.19
N GLN A 273 -6.58 23.50 -6.26
CA GLN A 273 -5.21 23.33 -5.83
C GLN A 273 -5.12 22.22 -4.79
N ILE A 274 -4.14 21.33 -4.94
CA ILE A 274 -3.91 20.25 -3.98
C ILE A 274 -3.57 20.85 -2.62
N THR A 275 -4.33 20.46 -1.60
CA THR A 275 -4.02 20.78 -0.21
C THR A 275 -3.04 19.76 0.36
N GLU A 276 -2.22 20.19 1.33
CA GLU A 276 -1.27 19.28 1.99
C GLU A 276 -2.03 18.21 2.76
N ALA A 277 -1.55 16.98 2.63
CA ALA A 277 -2.00 15.87 3.45
C ALA A 277 -1.21 15.83 4.76
N HIS A 278 -1.76 15.16 5.76
CA HIS A 278 -1.05 14.89 7.01
C HIS A 278 -1.40 13.51 7.57
N SER A 279 -0.37 12.77 7.93
CA SER A 279 -0.46 11.53 8.71
C SER A 279 0.85 11.29 9.46
N ILE A 280 0.78 10.75 10.66
CA ILE A 280 1.94 10.20 11.37
C ILE A 280 2.61 9.09 10.55
N SER A 281 1.85 8.41 9.72
CA SER A 281 2.32 7.38 8.80
C SER A 281 2.72 7.99 7.45
N ALA A 282 4.01 8.03 7.15
CA ALA A 282 4.52 8.56 5.88
C ALA A 282 3.98 7.79 4.64
N GLY A 283 3.56 6.54 4.80
CA GLY A 283 2.96 5.76 3.71
C GLY A 283 1.49 6.07 3.43
N LEU A 284 0.80 6.79 4.34
CA LEU A 284 -0.56 7.28 4.15
C LEU A 284 -0.62 8.79 3.90
N ASP A 285 0.50 9.49 4.01
CA ASP A 285 0.63 10.94 3.78
C ASP A 285 0.60 11.26 2.28
N TYR A 286 -0.58 11.15 1.67
CA TYR A 286 -0.80 11.34 0.24
C TYR A 286 -2.18 11.96 -0.02
N PRO A 287 -2.28 13.05 -0.82
CA PRO A 287 -3.52 13.80 -1.00
C PRO A 287 -4.49 13.20 -2.02
N GLY A 288 -4.26 11.99 -2.48
CA GLY A 288 -5.10 11.31 -3.47
C GLY A 288 -5.25 9.82 -3.18
N VAL A 289 -6.00 9.13 -4.02
CA VAL A 289 -6.25 7.70 -3.91
C VAL A 289 -6.39 7.06 -5.30
N GLY A 290 -6.26 5.76 -5.38
CA GLY A 290 -6.47 5.03 -6.63
C GLY A 290 -7.88 5.20 -7.21
N PRO A 291 -8.02 5.33 -8.54
CA PRO A 291 -9.32 5.54 -9.18
C PRO A 291 -10.30 4.39 -8.95
N GLU A 292 -9.83 3.17 -8.78
CA GLU A 292 -10.68 2.02 -8.48
C GLU A 292 -11.30 2.11 -7.08
N HIS A 293 -10.59 2.63 -6.08
CA HIS A 293 -11.16 2.95 -4.77
C HIS A 293 -12.28 3.99 -4.87
N SER A 294 -12.08 5.02 -5.69
CA SER A 294 -13.11 6.02 -5.96
C SER A 294 -14.36 5.39 -6.58
N PHE A 295 -14.17 4.47 -7.52
CA PHE A 295 -15.29 3.70 -8.12
C PHE A 295 -15.99 2.80 -7.09
N LEU A 296 -15.24 2.08 -6.24
CA LEU A 296 -15.84 1.22 -5.20
C LEU A 296 -16.64 2.03 -4.17
N LYS A 297 -16.20 3.25 -3.85
CA LYS A 297 -16.98 4.18 -3.02
C LYS A 297 -18.27 4.61 -3.72
N GLU A 298 -18.16 5.12 -4.94
CA GLU A 298 -19.32 5.63 -5.70
C GLU A 298 -20.40 4.57 -5.96
N SER A 299 -19.95 3.33 -6.21
CA SER A 299 -20.86 2.19 -6.43
C SER A 299 -21.42 1.62 -5.11
N GLY A 300 -20.99 2.12 -3.96
CA GLY A 300 -21.39 1.58 -2.66
C GLY A 300 -20.82 0.18 -2.35
N ARG A 301 -19.82 -0.28 -3.13
CA ARG A 301 -19.22 -1.61 -2.93
C ARG A 301 -18.27 -1.66 -1.74
N ALA A 302 -17.58 -0.58 -1.46
CA ALA A 302 -16.70 -0.46 -0.31
C ALA A 302 -17.06 0.78 0.52
N GLN A 303 -16.86 0.68 1.84
CA GLN A 303 -16.98 1.78 2.78
C GLN A 303 -15.59 2.32 3.12
N TYR A 304 -15.51 3.62 3.38
CA TYR A 304 -14.26 4.26 3.78
C TYR A 304 -14.49 5.07 5.05
N VAL A 305 -13.62 4.86 6.03
CA VAL A 305 -13.67 5.48 7.35
C VAL A 305 -12.28 6.05 7.68
N GLY A 306 -12.20 6.95 8.66
CA GLY A 306 -10.95 7.50 9.13
C GLY A 306 -10.53 6.94 10.48
N ALA A 307 -9.23 6.78 10.70
CA ALA A 307 -8.63 6.60 12.01
C ALA A 307 -7.61 7.71 12.27
N THR A 308 -7.61 8.28 13.47
CA THR A 308 -6.67 9.34 13.85
C THR A 308 -5.27 8.79 14.11
N ASP A 309 -4.27 9.67 14.14
CA ASP A 309 -2.90 9.30 14.51
C ASP A 309 -2.85 8.69 15.92
N ALA A 310 -3.67 9.21 16.85
CA ALA A 310 -3.79 8.67 18.21
C ALA A 310 -4.41 7.26 18.21
N ASP A 311 -5.48 7.01 17.44
CA ASP A 311 -6.09 5.70 17.32
C ASP A 311 -5.12 4.67 16.72
N ALA A 312 -4.33 5.08 15.72
CA ALA A 312 -3.31 4.23 15.11
C ALA A 312 -2.20 3.85 16.10
N LEU A 313 -1.73 4.80 16.92
CA LEU A 313 -0.73 4.53 17.97
C LEU A 313 -1.28 3.61 19.07
N GLU A 314 -2.54 3.81 19.51
CA GLU A 314 -3.21 2.92 20.47
C GLU A 314 -3.30 1.48 19.91
N ALA A 315 -3.73 1.34 18.66
CA ALA A 315 -3.86 0.04 18.01
C ALA A 315 -2.51 -0.67 17.79
N LEU A 316 -1.45 0.09 17.47
CA LEU A 316 -0.08 -0.43 17.37
C LEU A 316 0.37 -1.01 18.73
N GLN A 317 0.24 -0.24 19.80
CA GLN A 317 0.65 -0.67 21.13
C GLN A 317 -0.16 -1.89 21.59
N LEU A 318 -1.47 -1.90 21.32
CA LEU A 318 -2.34 -3.02 21.65
C LEU A 318 -1.88 -4.31 20.96
N LEU A 319 -1.67 -4.28 19.63
CA LEU A 319 -1.22 -5.47 18.90
C LEU A 319 0.15 -5.96 19.36
N CYS A 320 1.08 -5.03 19.63
CA CYS A 320 2.39 -5.37 20.19
C CYS A 320 2.27 -6.09 21.54
N SER A 321 1.43 -5.58 22.44
CA SER A 321 1.35 -6.08 23.84
C SER A 321 0.59 -7.40 23.95
N ILE A 322 -0.41 -7.64 23.09
CA ILE A 322 -1.26 -8.83 23.22
C ILE A 322 -0.94 -9.95 22.24
N GLU A 323 -0.48 -9.62 21.01
CA GLU A 323 -0.14 -10.64 20.00
C GLU A 323 1.38 -10.74 19.75
N GLY A 324 2.19 -9.83 20.31
CA GLY A 324 3.64 -9.81 20.07
C GLY A 324 4.01 -9.46 18.62
N ILE A 325 3.13 -8.75 17.91
CA ILE A 325 3.32 -8.36 16.51
C ILE A 325 3.49 -6.84 16.44
N LEU A 326 4.58 -6.38 15.85
CA LEU A 326 4.85 -4.96 15.61
C LEU A 326 4.37 -4.55 14.21
N PRO A 327 3.15 -3.95 14.08
CA PRO A 327 2.63 -3.52 12.79
C PRO A 327 3.28 -2.21 12.35
N ALA A 328 3.33 -1.97 11.03
CA ALA A 328 3.61 -0.64 10.50
C ALA A 328 2.50 0.35 10.91
N LEU A 329 2.84 1.64 11.04
CA LEU A 329 1.87 2.69 11.32
C LEU A 329 0.72 2.72 10.30
N GLU A 330 1.01 2.40 9.04
CA GLU A 330 0.00 2.24 8.01
C GLU A 330 -1.06 1.21 8.41
N SER A 331 -0.63 0.00 8.76
CA SER A 331 -1.52 -1.11 9.14
C SER A 331 -2.26 -0.84 10.44
N SER A 332 -1.68 -0.04 11.33
CA SER A 332 -2.26 0.33 12.61
C SER A 332 -3.55 1.12 12.46
N HIS A 333 -3.68 1.93 11.38
CA HIS A 333 -4.94 2.61 11.06
C HIS A 333 -6.07 1.60 10.79
N ALA A 334 -5.77 0.53 10.04
CA ALA A 334 -6.76 -0.54 9.80
C ALA A 334 -7.15 -1.28 11.08
N LEU A 335 -6.18 -1.55 11.95
CA LEU A 335 -6.41 -2.20 13.26
C LEU A 335 -7.24 -1.33 14.20
N ALA A 336 -7.07 0.00 14.16
CA ALA A 336 -7.80 0.94 15.02
C ALA A 336 -9.32 0.81 14.86
N HIS A 337 -9.81 0.53 13.63
CA HIS A 337 -11.24 0.38 13.38
C HIS A 337 -11.85 -0.87 14.04
N LEU A 338 -11.05 -1.84 14.44
CA LEU A 338 -11.54 -3.04 15.14
C LEU A 338 -12.25 -2.70 16.46
N LYS A 339 -11.80 -1.67 17.19
CA LYS A 339 -12.38 -1.19 18.44
C LYS A 339 -13.88 -0.87 18.30
N GLU A 340 -14.26 -0.32 17.15
CA GLU A 340 -15.67 0.03 16.88
C GLU A 340 -16.46 -1.11 16.24
N LEU A 341 -15.82 -1.93 15.43
CA LEU A 341 -16.49 -2.92 14.60
C LEU A 341 -16.64 -4.27 15.27
N ALA A 342 -15.55 -4.84 15.80
CA ALA A 342 -15.54 -6.21 16.28
C ALA A 342 -16.55 -6.48 17.41
N PRO A 343 -16.73 -5.61 18.42
CA PRO A 343 -17.70 -5.83 19.49
C PRO A 343 -19.17 -5.84 19.03
N LYS A 344 -19.46 -5.23 17.87
CA LYS A 344 -20.83 -5.15 17.31
C LYS A 344 -21.20 -6.36 16.44
N MET A 345 -20.25 -7.24 16.17
CA MET A 345 -20.43 -8.43 15.36
C MET A 345 -20.60 -9.67 16.25
N SER A 346 -21.22 -10.71 15.72
CA SER A 346 -21.38 -11.97 16.46
C SER A 346 -20.12 -12.82 16.44
N LYS A 347 -19.97 -13.75 17.41
CA LYS A 347 -18.79 -14.60 17.58
C LYS A 347 -18.55 -15.59 16.45
N ASP A 348 -19.54 -15.85 15.63
CA ASP A 348 -19.46 -16.69 14.43
C ASP A 348 -19.07 -15.91 13.18
N GLN A 349 -19.06 -14.57 13.25
CA GLN A 349 -18.60 -13.70 12.16
C GLN A 349 -17.08 -13.52 12.18
N THR A 350 -16.51 -13.25 11.00
CA THR A 350 -15.07 -13.18 10.81
C THR A 350 -14.65 -11.88 10.14
N ILE A 351 -13.55 -11.31 10.64
CA ILE A 351 -12.89 -10.13 10.08
C ILE A 351 -11.49 -10.51 9.62
N ILE A 352 -11.13 -10.16 8.39
CA ILE A 352 -9.73 -10.20 7.93
C ILE A 352 -9.19 -8.77 7.91
N VAL A 353 -8.10 -8.52 8.63
CA VAL A 353 -7.32 -7.28 8.53
C VAL A 353 -6.05 -7.55 7.73
N ASN A 354 -5.82 -6.75 6.68
CA ASN A 354 -4.57 -6.83 5.93
C ASN A 354 -3.44 -6.12 6.68
N LEU A 355 -2.54 -6.89 7.30
CA LEU A 355 -1.36 -6.38 7.97
C LEU A 355 -0.27 -6.12 6.93
N SER A 356 -0.34 -4.96 6.28
CA SER A 356 0.35 -4.65 5.03
C SER A 356 1.87 -4.49 5.14
N GLY A 357 2.40 -4.28 6.36
CA GLY A 357 3.82 -4.14 6.62
C GLY A 357 4.17 -4.17 8.10
N ARG A 358 5.45 -4.37 8.40
CA ARG A 358 6.00 -4.38 9.77
C ARG A 358 6.52 -3.00 10.19
N GLY A 359 6.52 -2.76 11.50
CA GLY A 359 6.76 -1.46 12.12
C GLY A 359 8.23 -1.13 12.43
N ASP A 360 9.21 -2.00 12.13
CA ASP A 360 10.62 -1.73 12.44
C ASP A 360 11.11 -0.37 11.90
N LYS A 361 10.58 0.04 10.76
CA LYS A 361 10.90 1.35 10.15
C LYS A 361 10.34 2.54 10.93
N ASP A 362 9.30 2.33 11.72
CA ASP A 362 8.53 3.38 12.39
C ASP A 362 8.93 3.61 13.85
N ILE A 363 9.83 2.81 14.38
CA ILE A 363 10.24 2.82 15.81
C ILE A 363 10.62 4.22 16.28
N ASN A 364 11.39 4.98 15.51
CA ASN A 364 11.78 6.33 15.89
C ASN A 364 10.59 7.29 15.94
N THR A 365 9.68 7.20 14.96
CA THR A 365 8.45 7.99 14.92
C THR A 365 7.54 7.67 16.10
N VAL A 366 7.34 6.36 16.35
CA VAL A 366 6.52 5.87 17.47
C VAL A 366 7.12 6.32 18.81
N ARG A 367 8.43 6.15 19.00
CA ARG A 367 9.13 6.59 20.23
C ARG A 367 8.92 8.08 20.49
N THR A 368 9.11 8.91 19.49
CA THR A 368 8.89 10.36 19.61
C THR A 368 7.44 10.69 19.94
N ALA A 369 6.49 10.05 19.28
CA ALA A 369 5.06 10.28 19.50
C ALA A 369 4.58 9.85 20.88
N LEU A 370 5.19 8.80 21.46
CA LEU A 370 4.88 8.31 22.81
C LEU A 370 5.62 9.09 23.93
N GLY A 371 6.45 10.06 23.57
CA GLY A 371 7.20 10.88 24.55
C GLY A 371 8.37 10.16 25.21
N ASP A 372 8.85 9.06 24.63
CA ASP A 372 9.96 8.24 25.13
C ASP A 372 11.26 8.60 24.36
N ALA A 373 11.55 9.92 24.28
CA ALA A 373 12.64 10.48 23.47
C ALA A 373 13.97 10.52 24.21
#